data_4d012dbc1736c08d52c088c142536806
#
_entry.id   4d012dbc1736c08d52c088c142536806
#
_cell.length_a   1.000
_cell.length_b   1.000
_cell.length_c   1.000
_cell.angle_alpha   90.00
_cell.angle_beta   90.00
_cell.angle_gamma   90.00
#
_symmetry.space_group_name_H-M   'P 1'
#
loop_
_entity.id
_entity.type
_entity.pdbx_description
1 polymer ?
#
loop_
_entity_poly.entity_id
_entity_poly.type
_entity_poly.pdbx_seq_one_letter_code
_entity_poly.pdbx_strand_id
1 'polypeptide(L)'
;MYDKAIRRAILFREVDPDRIYVTGIFEGGYTAFRLPANQPGRFAAASAMAAAEPLENAPPENLRNMAFRCDIGEQDTMFDRIGLARRFFEKLDAYEKSDTSAYVHHFEPQANRGHGIDYAGGPAWMVKHVRAARPKTLVWTVQALHHTVNLLNTWLVLDEAPATEKLPISIVATIAGNAVSISVKNKDGQEVADAKLRVFLDDQLLDLEKPVTIQLNNKEIYQQKVARNLAAFAHSI
;
A
#
# COMPACT_ATOMS: atom_id res chain seq x y z
N MET A 1 16.19 -5.80 4.26
CA MET A 1 16.58 -6.44 5.56
C MET A 1 15.35 -6.92 6.35
N TYR A 2 14.39 -6.04 6.64
CA TYR A 2 13.18 -6.38 7.43
C TYR A 2 12.25 -7.41 6.74
N ASP A 3 12.17 -7.45 5.42
CA ASP A 3 11.36 -8.46 4.70
C ASP A 3 11.80 -9.90 5.02
N LYS A 4 13.12 -10.15 5.07
CA LYS A 4 13.64 -11.45 5.51
C LYS A 4 13.29 -11.77 6.97
N ALA A 5 13.28 -10.75 7.84
CA ALA A 5 12.91 -10.92 9.25
C ALA A 5 11.43 -11.26 9.38
N ILE A 6 10.54 -10.55 8.67
CA ILE A 6 9.11 -10.82 8.65
C ILE A 6 8.83 -12.23 8.13
N ARG A 7 9.40 -12.62 6.98
CA ARG A 7 9.23 -13.98 6.42
C ARG A 7 9.70 -15.07 7.40
N ARG A 8 10.84 -14.87 8.06
CA ARG A 8 11.32 -15.81 9.10
C ARG A 8 10.38 -15.88 10.30
N ALA A 9 9.83 -14.77 10.74
CA ALA A 9 8.88 -14.73 11.84
C ALA A 9 7.59 -15.50 11.49
N ILE A 10 7.04 -15.28 10.28
CA ILE A 10 5.87 -16.01 9.78
C ILE A 10 6.16 -17.53 9.72
N LEU A 11 7.30 -17.92 9.11
CA LEU A 11 7.60 -19.34 8.86
C LEU A 11 8.01 -20.13 10.11
N PHE A 12 8.62 -19.48 11.11
CA PHE A 12 9.28 -20.19 12.23
C PHE A 12 8.83 -19.73 13.61
N ARG A 13 7.93 -18.74 13.72
CA ARG A 13 7.51 -18.14 14.99
C ARG A 13 6.00 -17.99 15.14
N GLU A 14 5.22 -18.66 14.28
CA GLU A 14 3.75 -18.63 14.31
C GLU A 14 3.15 -17.21 14.30
N VAL A 15 3.84 -16.28 13.63
CA VAL A 15 3.35 -14.91 13.49
C VAL A 15 2.25 -14.87 12.43
N ASP A 16 1.11 -14.29 12.78
CA ASP A 16 0.00 -14.08 11.85
C ASP A 16 0.42 -13.06 10.76
N PRO A 17 0.49 -13.47 9.48
CA PRO A 17 0.87 -12.59 8.37
C PRO A 17 -0.09 -11.42 8.16
N ASP A 18 -1.32 -11.53 8.66
CA ASP A 18 -2.33 -10.50 8.52
C ASP A 18 -2.37 -9.51 9.70
N ARG A 19 -1.43 -9.65 10.66
CA ARG A 19 -1.29 -8.79 11.85
C ARG A 19 0.12 -8.24 12.01
N ILE A 20 0.71 -7.79 10.92
CA ILE A 20 2.04 -7.15 10.92
C ILE A 20 1.84 -5.63 10.85
N TYR A 21 2.48 -4.92 11.77
CA TYR A 21 2.32 -3.49 11.95
C TYR A 21 3.66 -2.76 11.84
N VAL A 22 3.61 -1.50 11.42
CA VAL A 22 4.77 -0.60 11.40
C VAL A 22 4.50 0.59 12.30
N THR A 23 5.41 0.85 13.22
CA THR A 23 5.34 2.06 14.04
C THR A 23 6.72 2.69 14.19
N GLY A 24 6.75 3.99 14.35
CA GLY A 24 8.00 4.71 14.54
C GLY A 24 7.80 6.11 15.10
N ILE A 25 8.80 6.57 15.83
CA ILE A 25 8.87 7.88 16.47
C ILE A 25 10.05 8.65 15.89
N PHE A 26 9.92 9.94 15.62
CA PHE A 26 10.96 10.81 15.05
C PHE A 26 11.52 10.23 13.74
N GLU A 27 12.79 9.83 13.69
CA GLU A 27 13.41 9.18 12.52
C GLU A 27 12.69 7.90 12.11
N GLY A 28 12.24 7.10 13.08
CA GLY A 28 11.37 5.94 12.83
C GLY A 28 10.00 6.34 12.30
N GLY A 29 9.50 7.51 12.66
CA GLY A 29 8.23 8.05 12.17
C GLY A 29 8.27 8.33 10.67
N TYR A 30 9.36 8.88 10.13
CA TYR A 30 9.55 9.01 8.67
C TYR A 30 9.53 7.65 7.98
N THR A 31 10.17 6.64 8.57
CA THR A 31 10.12 5.28 8.05
C THR A 31 8.69 4.71 8.08
N ALA A 32 7.93 4.99 9.15
CA ALA A 32 6.53 4.57 9.28
C ALA A 32 5.59 5.25 8.29
N PHE A 33 5.95 6.39 7.72
CA PHE A 33 5.28 6.98 6.54
C PHE A 33 5.70 6.30 5.25
N ARG A 34 7.01 6.26 4.98
CA ARG A 34 7.57 5.83 3.68
C ARG A 34 7.36 4.35 3.41
N LEU A 35 7.64 3.51 4.40
CA LEU A 35 7.69 2.07 4.21
C LEU A 35 6.32 1.50 3.80
N PRO A 36 5.21 1.76 4.52
CA PRO A 36 3.91 1.22 4.14
C PRO A 36 3.37 1.83 2.85
N ALA A 37 3.59 3.13 2.61
CA ALA A 37 3.17 3.78 1.38
C ALA A 37 3.92 3.28 0.13
N ASN A 38 5.17 2.82 0.28
CA ASN A 38 5.94 2.25 -0.82
C ASN A 38 5.90 0.70 -0.87
N GLN A 39 5.22 0.05 0.09
CA GLN A 39 4.99 -1.40 0.12
C GLN A 39 3.52 -1.71 0.45
N PRO A 40 2.59 -1.26 -0.40
CA PRO A 40 1.17 -1.49 -0.18
C PRO A 40 0.87 -2.99 -0.11
N GLY A 41 -0.10 -3.35 0.72
CA GLY A 41 -0.51 -4.74 0.90
C GLY A 41 0.39 -5.58 1.83
N ARG A 42 1.46 -5.02 2.40
CA ARG A 42 2.37 -5.75 3.29
C ARG A 42 1.95 -5.72 4.76
N PHE A 43 1.33 -4.64 5.21
CA PHE A 43 1.06 -4.37 6.61
C PHE A 43 -0.44 -4.25 6.88
N ALA A 44 -0.87 -4.58 8.09
CA ALA A 44 -2.24 -4.40 8.56
C ALA A 44 -2.53 -2.93 8.89
N ALA A 45 -1.61 -2.29 9.56
CA ALA A 45 -1.67 -0.87 9.88
C ALA A 45 -0.28 -0.27 10.12
N ALA A 46 -0.20 1.06 10.05
CA ALA A 46 0.98 1.79 10.46
C ALA A 46 0.62 2.98 11.36
N SER A 47 1.56 3.35 12.25
CA SER A 47 1.45 4.55 13.08
C SER A 47 2.77 5.31 13.06
N ALA A 48 2.75 6.51 12.50
CA ALA A 48 3.85 7.45 12.50
C ALA A 48 3.67 8.47 13.61
N MET A 49 4.72 8.77 14.36
CA MET A 49 4.66 9.66 15.50
C MET A 49 5.77 10.72 15.43
N ALA A 50 5.40 11.99 15.63
CA ALA A 50 6.29 13.16 15.58
C ALA A 50 7.12 13.22 14.27
N ALA A 51 6.49 12.89 13.15
CA ALA A 51 7.08 12.91 11.82
C ALA A 51 5.99 13.10 10.75
N ALA A 52 6.37 13.58 9.58
CA ALA A 52 5.54 13.58 8.39
C ALA A 52 6.41 13.62 7.12
N GLU A 53 5.88 13.15 6.01
CA GLU A 53 6.58 13.10 4.73
C GLU A 53 5.85 13.91 3.66
N PRO A 54 6.58 14.48 2.70
CA PRO A 54 6.00 14.94 1.45
C PRO A 54 5.28 13.81 0.70
N LEU A 55 4.23 14.16 -0.05
CA LEU A 55 3.40 13.18 -0.77
C LEU A 55 4.21 12.35 -1.78
N GLU A 56 5.24 12.95 -2.38
CA GLU A 56 6.15 12.29 -3.32
C GLU A 56 7.04 11.22 -2.68
N ASN A 57 7.27 11.28 -1.36
CA ASN A 57 8.02 10.25 -0.64
C ASN A 57 7.12 9.13 -0.09
N ALA A 58 5.86 9.45 0.17
CA ALA A 58 4.88 8.54 0.75
C ALA A 58 3.53 8.76 0.05
N PRO A 59 3.27 8.14 -1.11
CA PRO A 59 2.02 8.34 -1.86
C PRO A 59 0.81 7.84 -1.05
N PRO A 60 -0.11 8.73 -0.63
CA PRO A 60 -1.22 8.35 0.23
C PRO A 60 -2.24 7.44 -0.47
N GLU A 61 -2.35 7.49 -1.79
CA GLU A 61 -3.20 6.62 -2.59
C GLU A 61 -2.86 5.13 -2.42
N ASN A 62 -1.61 4.79 -2.09
CA ASN A 62 -1.16 3.43 -1.83
C ASN A 62 -1.69 2.86 -0.51
N LEU A 63 -2.25 3.70 0.36
CA LEU A 63 -2.84 3.29 1.63
C LEU A 63 -4.29 2.83 1.53
N ARG A 64 -4.83 2.66 0.32
CA ARG A 64 -6.23 2.30 0.10
C ARG A 64 -6.70 1.12 0.95
N ASN A 65 -5.88 0.10 1.09
CA ASN A 65 -6.24 -1.17 1.73
C ASN A 65 -5.52 -1.38 3.08
N MET A 66 -5.01 -0.30 3.69
CA MET A 66 -4.26 -0.36 4.95
C MET A 66 -4.70 0.78 5.87
N ALA A 67 -4.76 0.51 7.16
CA ALA A 67 -5.06 1.54 8.14
C ALA A 67 -3.80 2.36 8.48
N PHE A 68 -3.94 3.70 8.55
CA PHE A 68 -2.82 4.60 8.80
C PHE A 68 -3.13 5.65 9.88
N ARG A 69 -2.25 5.79 10.84
CA ARG A 69 -2.36 6.79 11.91
C ARG A 69 -1.13 7.70 11.96
N CYS A 70 -1.36 8.98 12.27
CA CYS A 70 -0.29 9.91 12.62
C CYS A 70 -0.64 10.68 13.89
N ASP A 71 0.27 10.66 14.85
CA ASP A 71 0.24 11.49 16.06
C ASP A 71 1.35 12.54 15.93
N ILE A 72 1.00 13.82 16.03
CA ILE A 72 1.95 14.92 15.84
C ILE A 72 1.58 16.13 16.71
N GLY A 73 2.57 16.90 17.15
CA GLY A 73 2.29 18.15 17.86
C GLY A 73 1.81 19.26 16.93
N GLU A 74 0.78 20.00 17.31
CA GLU A 74 0.29 21.14 16.51
C GLU A 74 1.35 22.24 16.32
N GLN A 75 2.35 22.30 17.21
CA GLN A 75 3.44 23.26 17.15
C GLN A 75 4.75 22.64 16.61
N ASP A 76 4.72 21.42 16.06
CA ASP A 76 5.90 20.81 15.42
C ASP A 76 6.10 21.35 13.99
N THR A 77 6.60 22.59 13.95
CA THR A 77 6.81 23.35 12.69
C THR A 77 8.16 23.08 12.04
N MET A 78 9.10 22.43 12.74
CA MET A 78 10.41 22.10 12.17
C MET A 78 10.24 21.17 10.95
N PHE A 79 10.91 21.51 9.84
CA PHE A 79 10.75 20.84 8.54
C PHE A 79 9.31 20.78 8.03
N ASP A 80 8.47 21.71 8.48
CA ASP A 80 7.03 21.78 8.12
C ASP A 80 6.25 20.48 8.45
N ARG A 81 6.65 19.75 9.52
CA ARG A 81 6.05 18.44 9.84
C ARG A 81 4.53 18.51 9.98
N ILE A 82 4.02 19.45 10.77
CA ILE A 82 2.56 19.59 10.93
C ILE A 82 1.85 19.95 9.63
N GLY A 83 2.47 20.82 8.79
CA GLY A 83 1.92 21.18 7.48
C GLY A 83 1.91 20.00 6.52
N LEU A 84 3.01 19.23 6.46
CA LEU A 84 3.09 17.99 5.67
C LEU A 84 2.03 16.97 6.11
N ALA A 85 1.89 16.74 7.41
CA ALA A 85 0.88 15.84 7.95
C ALA A 85 -0.54 16.27 7.55
N ARG A 86 -0.89 17.54 7.70
CA ARG A 86 -2.22 18.06 7.31
C ARG A 86 -2.50 17.82 5.84
N ARG A 87 -1.56 18.15 4.94
CA ARG A 87 -1.72 17.91 3.49
C ARG A 87 -1.88 16.42 3.15
N PHE A 88 -1.17 15.56 3.87
CA PHE A 88 -1.28 14.11 3.69
C PHE A 88 -2.67 13.59 4.08
N PHE A 89 -3.17 14.01 5.25
CA PHE A 89 -4.47 13.58 5.74
C PHE A 89 -5.64 14.23 4.99
N GLU A 90 -5.51 15.46 4.51
CA GLU A 90 -6.48 16.07 3.56
C GLU A 90 -6.65 15.21 2.28
N LYS A 91 -5.57 14.56 1.80
CA LYS A 91 -5.67 13.63 0.67
C LYS A 91 -6.39 12.34 1.07
N LEU A 92 -6.09 11.78 2.24
CA LEU A 92 -6.78 10.58 2.74
C LEU A 92 -8.27 10.84 2.96
N ASP A 93 -8.63 11.99 3.56
CA ASP A 93 -10.02 12.43 3.71
C ASP A 93 -10.75 12.50 2.37
N ALA A 94 -10.09 13.05 1.34
CA ALA A 94 -10.67 13.14 0.00
C ALA A 94 -10.88 11.76 -0.64
N TYR A 95 -9.93 10.84 -0.44
CA TYR A 95 -10.05 9.47 -0.93
C TYR A 95 -11.12 8.68 -0.19
N GLU A 96 -11.20 8.78 1.14
CA GLU A 96 -12.24 8.13 1.94
C GLU A 96 -13.64 8.62 1.56
N LYS A 97 -13.81 9.92 1.30
CA LYS A 97 -15.08 10.48 0.79
C LYS A 97 -15.52 9.88 -0.54
N SER A 98 -14.55 9.52 -1.40
CA SER A 98 -14.85 8.88 -2.70
C SER A 98 -15.10 7.38 -2.58
N ASP A 99 -14.55 6.72 -1.54
CA ASP A 99 -14.71 5.30 -1.26
C ASP A 99 -14.67 5.06 0.26
N THR A 100 -15.84 5.11 0.89
CA THR A 100 -16.01 4.97 2.34
C THR A 100 -15.63 3.59 2.91
N SER A 101 -15.32 2.63 2.05
CA SER A 101 -14.85 1.29 2.44
C SER A 101 -13.33 1.16 2.47
N ALA A 102 -12.61 2.23 2.15
CA ALA A 102 -11.17 2.27 1.97
C ALA A 102 -10.52 3.42 2.75
N TYR A 103 -9.19 3.49 2.74
CA TYR A 103 -8.42 4.58 3.32
C TYR A 103 -8.69 4.84 4.80
N VAL A 104 -8.84 3.78 5.59
CA VAL A 104 -9.02 3.89 7.04
C VAL A 104 -7.85 4.63 7.65
N HIS A 105 -8.11 5.78 8.26
CA HIS A 105 -7.04 6.60 8.84
C HIS A 105 -7.45 7.31 10.12
N HIS A 106 -6.46 7.83 10.84
CA HIS A 106 -6.65 8.65 12.03
C HIS A 106 -5.55 9.68 12.13
N PHE A 107 -5.90 10.95 12.18
CA PHE A 107 -4.99 12.06 12.38
C PHE A 107 -5.19 12.67 13.77
N GLU A 108 -4.12 12.71 14.58
CA GLU A 108 -4.14 13.20 15.96
C GLU A 108 -3.15 14.36 16.15
N PRO A 109 -3.52 15.58 15.78
CA PRO A 109 -2.75 16.76 16.11
C PRO A 109 -2.91 17.09 17.62
N GLN A 110 -1.85 16.93 18.38
CA GLN A 110 -1.89 17.16 19.84
C GLN A 110 -1.72 18.64 20.17
N ALA A 111 -2.75 19.24 20.77
CA ALA A 111 -2.78 20.65 21.09
C ALA A 111 -1.66 21.06 22.06
N ASN A 112 -1.06 22.24 21.81
CA ASN A 112 0.02 22.81 22.61
C ASN A 112 1.29 21.94 22.73
N ARG A 113 1.47 20.96 21.83
CA ARG A 113 2.67 20.12 21.76
C ARG A 113 3.53 20.51 20.56
N GLY A 114 4.85 20.58 20.80
CA GLY A 114 5.86 20.65 19.75
C GLY A 114 6.28 19.24 19.31
N HIS A 115 7.59 19.02 19.16
CA HIS A 115 8.11 17.71 18.74
C HIS A 115 7.94 16.59 19.78
N GLY A 116 7.82 16.92 21.07
CA GLY A 116 7.52 15.96 22.13
C GLY A 116 6.00 15.80 22.32
N ILE A 117 5.48 14.63 22.07
CA ILE A 117 4.05 14.29 22.10
C ILE A 117 3.73 13.13 23.04
N ASP A 118 2.46 12.80 23.22
CA ASP A 118 2.05 11.51 23.78
C ASP A 118 2.09 10.43 22.69
N TYR A 119 2.81 9.36 22.95
CA TYR A 119 3.05 8.27 22.00
C TYR A 119 2.16 7.04 22.24
N ALA A 120 1.29 7.05 23.26
CA ALA A 120 0.56 5.85 23.68
C ALA A 120 -0.55 5.41 22.71
N GLY A 121 -1.09 6.35 21.92
CA GLY A 121 -2.27 6.08 21.05
C GLY A 121 -2.04 5.10 19.90
N GLY A 122 -0.84 5.14 19.31
CA GLY A 122 -0.53 4.40 18.09
C GLY A 122 -0.69 2.88 18.20
N PRO A 123 0.01 2.18 19.12
CA PRO A 123 -0.06 0.72 19.24
C PRO A 123 -1.48 0.20 19.51
N ALA A 124 -2.19 0.83 20.44
CA ALA A 124 -3.56 0.43 20.82
C ALA A 124 -4.56 0.62 19.68
N TRP A 125 -4.32 1.57 18.78
CA TRP A 125 -5.14 1.77 17.59
C TRP A 125 -4.81 0.73 16.50
N MET A 126 -3.53 0.49 16.22
CA MET A 126 -3.10 -0.42 15.15
C MET A 126 -3.61 -1.86 15.32
N VAL A 127 -3.59 -2.41 16.54
CA VAL A 127 -3.97 -3.81 16.79
C VAL A 127 -5.44 -4.11 16.50
N LYS A 128 -6.27 -3.09 16.29
CA LYS A 128 -7.68 -3.23 15.89
C LYS A 128 -7.84 -3.58 14.41
N HIS A 129 -6.78 -3.45 13.60
CA HIS A 129 -6.83 -3.62 12.16
C HIS A 129 -6.17 -4.94 11.74
N VAL A 130 -6.67 -5.49 10.64
CA VAL A 130 -6.16 -6.71 10.00
C VAL A 130 -5.87 -6.39 8.54
N ARG A 131 -4.81 -6.93 8.00
CA ARG A 131 -4.40 -6.73 6.62
C ARG A 131 -5.48 -7.25 5.65
N ALA A 132 -5.81 -6.46 4.66
CA ALA A 132 -6.61 -6.92 3.53
C ALA A 132 -5.71 -7.79 2.63
N ALA A 133 -5.71 -9.10 2.85
CA ALA A 133 -4.86 -10.03 2.10
C ALA A 133 -5.27 -10.15 0.62
N ARG A 134 -6.59 -10.02 0.35
CA ARG A 134 -7.19 -10.20 -0.99
C ARG A 134 -8.15 -9.08 -1.35
N PRO A 135 -7.67 -7.82 -1.40
CA PRO A 135 -8.53 -6.70 -1.76
C PRO A 135 -8.96 -6.81 -3.22
N LYS A 136 -10.24 -6.51 -3.50
CA LYS A 136 -10.77 -6.52 -4.87
C LYS A 136 -10.36 -5.31 -5.70
N THR A 137 -9.87 -4.27 -5.06
CA THR A 137 -9.37 -3.05 -5.71
C THR A 137 -8.00 -2.70 -5.19
N LEU A 138 -7.06 -2.48 -6.11
CA LEU A 138 -5.72 -1.98 -5.83
C LEU A 138 -5.58 -0.59 -6.45
N VAL A 139 -5.01 0.33 -5.70
CA VAL A 139 -4.47 1.59 -6.20
C VAL A 139 -2.99 1.59 -5.85
N TRP A 140 -2.14 1.82 -6.83
CA TRP A 140 -0.70 1.68 -6.65
C TRP A 140 0.08 2.69 -7.48
N THR A 141 0.64 3.68 -6.80
CA THR A 141 1.67 4.55 -7.36
C THR A 141 3.02 3.86 -7.14
N VAL A 142 3.63 3.42 -8.23
CA VAL A 142 4.96 2.80 -8.25
C VAL A 142 5.99 3.90 -8.40
N GLN A 143 6.90 3.97 -7.45
CA GLN A 143 7.98 4.95 -7.44
C GLN A 143 9.26 4.36 -6.85
N ALA A 144 10.38 5.02 -7.04
CA ALA A 144 11.63 4.65 -6.40
C ALA A 144 11.73 5.29 -5.01
N LEU A 145 11.99 4.49 -3.99
CA LEU A 145 12.39 4.96 -2.67
C LEU A 145 13.87 4.60 -2.47
N HIS A 146 14.74 5.61 -2.38
CA HIS A 146 16.19 5.40 -2.29
C HIS A 146 16.73 4.41 -3.35
N HIS A 147 16.41 4.65 -4.62
CA HIS A 147 16.79 3.82 -5.78
C HIS A 147 16.20 2.38 -5.78
N THR A 148 15.27 2.08 -4.88
CA THR A 148 14.60 0.79 -4.82
C THR A 148 13.13 0.95 -5.22
N VAL A 149 12.68 0.14 -6.16
CA VAL A 149 11.27 0.06 -6.57
C VAL A 149 10.67 -1.20 -5.96
N ASN A 150 9.54 -1.06 -5.26
CA ASN A 150 8.75 -2.21 -4.85
C ASN A 150 7.96 -2.72 -6.06
N LEU A 151 8.02 -4.03 -6.32
CA LEU A 151 7.39 -4.67 -7.47
C LEU A 151 6.14 -5.48 -7.12
N LEU A 152 5.70 -5.45 -5.86
CA LEU A 152 4.58 -6.26 -5.39
C LEU A 152 3.54 -5.41 -4.67
N ASN A 153 2.29 -5.57 -5.07
CA ASN A 153 1.12 -5.10 -4.31
C ASN A 153 0.10 -6.25 -4.23
N THR A 154 0.04 -6.92 -3.10
CA THR A 154 -0.84 -8.08 -2.85
C THR A 154 -0.78 -9.14 -3.97
N TRP A 155 -1.77 -9.21 -4.83
CA TRP A 155 -1.90 -10.18 -5.92
C TRP A 155 -1.37 -9.67 -7.28
N LEU A 156 -0.86 -8.42 -7.35
CA LEU A 156 -0.32 -7.82 -8.58
C LEU A 156 1.18 -7.59 -8.46
N VAL A 157 1.93 -8.06 -9.45
CA VAL A 157 3.40 -7.94 -9.51
C VAL A 157 3.82 -7.30 -10.82
N LEU A 158 4.76 -6.38 -10.76
CA LEU A 158 5.57 -5.95 -11.91
C LEU A 158 6.72 -6.94 -12.10
N ASP A 159 6.90 -7.47 -13.30
CA ASP A 159 7.99 -8.42 -13.58
C ASP A 159 9.36 -7.78 -13.57
N GLU A 160 9.42 -6.49 -13.86
CA GLU A 160 10.66 -5.71 -13.87
C GLU A 160 10.41 -4.29 -13.36
N ALA A 161 11.42 -3.70 -12.74
CA ALA A 161 11.35 -2.30 -12.31
C ALA A 161 11.29 -1.39 -13.54
N PRO A 162 10.32 -0.46 -13.61
CA PRO A 162 10.33 0.56 -14.64
C PRO A 162 11.61 1.40 -14.57
N ALA A 163 12.10 1.85 -15.72
CA ALA A 163 13.20 2.78 -15.75
C ALA A 163 12.87 4.06 -14.95
N THR A 164 13.86 4.61 -14.24
CA THR A 164 13.64 5.70 -13.27
C THR A 164 12.96 6.93 -13.91
N GLU A 165 13.28 7.24 -15.15
CA GLU A 165 12.71 8.35 -15.90
C GLU A 165 11.23 8.17 -16.25
N LYS A 166 10.74 6.93 -16.19
CA LYS A 166 9.33 6.59 -16.40
C LYS A 166 8.49 6.67 -15.13
N LEU A 167 9.13 6.79 -13.96
CA LEU A 167 8.45 6.87 -12.68
C LEU A 167 7.95 8.30 -12.35
N PRO A 168 6.91 8.45 -11.53
CA PRO A 168 6.04 7.37 -11.06
C PRO A 168 5.12 6.82 -12.16
N ILE A 169 4.72 5.56 -12.03
CA ILE A 169 3.59 5.00 -12.77
C ILE A 169 2.42 4.76 -11.82
N SER A 170 1.20 4.98 -12.31
CA SER A 170 -0.03 4.75 -11.56
C SER A 170 -0.72 3.48 -12.09
N ILE A 171 -1.06 2.57 -11.19
CA ILE A 171 -1.77 1.34 -11.51
C ILE A 171 -3.05 1.30 -10.69
N VAL A 172 -4.18 1.08 -11.37
CA VAL A 172 -5.45 0.75 -10.75
C VAL A 172 -5.87 -0.61 -11.25
N ALA A 173 -6.12 -1.55 -10.34
CA ALA A 173 -6.56 -2.88 -10.69
C ALA A 173 -7.78 -3.27 -9.88
N THR A 174 -8.79 -3.86 -10.55
CA THR A 174 -10.05 -4.26 -9.93
C THR A 174 -10.42 -5.67 -10.33
N ILE A 175 -11.05 -6.40 -9.40
CA ILE A 175 -11.65 -7.70 -9.63
C ILE A 175 -13.16 -7.58 -9.44
N ALA A 176 -13.92 -7.85 -10.50
CA ALA A 176 -15.37 -7.87 -10.49
C ALA A 176 -15.89 -9.13 -11.18
N GLY A 177 -16.69 -9.93 -10.47
CA GLY A 177 -17.07 -11.27 -10.95
C GLY A 177 -15.82 -12.10 -11.24
N ASN A 178 -15.70 -12.61 -12.48
CA ASN A 178 -14.54 -13.39 -12.93
C ASN A 178 -13.62 -12.62 -13.87
N ALA A 179 -13.60 -11.29 -13.74
CA ALA A 179 -12.77 -10.40 -14.56
C ALA A 179 -11.82 -9.56 -13.70
N VAL A 180 -10.60 -9.41 -14.20
CA VAL A 180 -9.56 -8.52 -13.66
C VAL A 180 -9.35 -7.39 -14.67
N SER A 181 -9.58 -6.16 -14.27
CA SER A 181 -9.32 -4.97 -15.08
C SER A 181 -8.13 -4.21 -14.49
N ILE A 182 -7.13 -3.92 -15.32
CA ILE A 182 -5.90 -3.23 -14.93
C ILE A 182 -5.72 -2.01 -15.83
N SER A 183 -5.54 -0.84 -15.21
CA SER A 183 -5.15 0.39 -15.89
C SER A 183 -3.75 0.79 -15.44
N VAL A 184 -2.84 1.01 -16.37
CA VAL A 184 -1.46 1.45 -16.10
C VAL A 184 -1.22 2.75 -16.84
N LYS A 185 -0.82 3.80 -16.10
CA LYS A 185 -0.54 5.12 -16.66
C LYS A 185 0.83 5.61 -16.22
N ASN A 186 1.54 6.30 -17.10
CA ASN A 186 2.77 6.99 -16.77
C ASN A 186 2.48 8.30 -15.99
N LYS A 187 3.53 9.01 -15.61
CA LYS A 187 3.45 10.29 -14.90
C LYS A 187 2.68 11.39 -15.65
N ASP A 188 2.57 11.29 -16.98
CA ASP A 188 1.87 12.22 -17.84
C ASP A 188 0.40 11.80 -18.08
N GLY A 189 -0.05 10.73 -17.42
CA GLY A 189 -1.41 10.19 -17.53
C GLY A 189 -1.66 9.35 -18.78
N GLN A 190 -0.63 9.07 -19.58
CA GLN A 190 -0.73 8.26 -20.80
C GLN A 190 -0.70 6.77 -20.45
N GLU A 191 -1.46 5.97 -21.20
CA GLU A 191 -1.51 4.53 -21.01
C GLU A 191 -0.16 3.86 -21.33
N VAL A 192 0.26 2.94 -20.46
CA VAL A 192 1.43 2.08 -20.67
C VAL A 192 0.95 0.73 -21.19
N ALA A 193 1.06 0.51 -22.51
CA ALA A 193 0.52 -0.66 -23.17
C ALA A 193 1.40 -1.91 -23.03
N ASP A 194 2.70 -1.75 -22.74
CA ASP A 194 3.73 -2.79 -22.64
C ASP A 194 4.11 -3.15 -21.22
N ALA A 195 3.27 -2.80 -20.24
CA ALA A 195 3.51 -3.14 -18.83
C ALA A 195 3.53 -4.66 -18.64
N LYS A 196 4.66 -5.18 -18.15
CA LYS A 196 4.83 -6.60 -17.84
C LYS A 196 4.35 -6.88 -16.43
N LEU A 197 3.21 -7.56 -16.34
CA LEU A 197 2.52 -7.81 -15.07
C LEU A 197 2.29 -9.31 -14.88
N ARG A 198 2.38 -9.76 -13.63
CA ARG A 198 1.84 -11.03 -13.17
C ARG A 198 0.69 -10.79 -12.22
N VAL A 199 -0.35 -11.60 -12.36
CA VAL A 199 -1.54 -11.56 -11.51
C VAL A 199 -1.62 -12.90 -10.78
N PHE A 200 -1.50 -12.89 -9.45
CA PHE A 200 -1.70 -14.07 -8.61
C PHE A 200 -3.18 -14.18 -8.26
N LEU A 201 -3.79 -15.28 -8.66
CA LEU A 201 -5.21 -15.52 -8.46
C LEU A 201 -5.43 -16.75 -7.59
N ASP A 202 -6.44 -16.70 -6.75
CA ASP A 202 -6.91 -17.83 -5.96
C ASP A 202 -8.44 -17.89 -5.92
N ASP A 203 -8.99 -18.97 -5.36
CA ASP A 203 -10.43 -19.21 -5.29
C ASP A 203 -11.17 -18.26 -4.34
N GLN A 204 -10.47 -17.44 -3.56
CA GLN A 204 -11.07 -16.38 -2.73
C GLN A 204 -11.18 -15.06 -3.51
N LEU A 205 -10.35 -14.86 -4.53
CA LEU A 205 -10.41 -13.69 -5.41
C LEU A 205 -11.50 -13.83 -6.49
N LEU A 206 -11.59 -15.02 -7.13
CA LEU A 206 -12.54 -15.30 -8.21
C LEU A 206 -12.70 -16.81 -8.40
N ASP A 207 -13.64 -17.25 -9.27
CA ASP A 207 -13.93 -18.65 -9.52
C ASP A 207 -12.96 -19.25 -10.57
N LEU A 208 -11.94 -19.98 -10.13
CA LEU A 208 -10.95 -20.61 -11.02
C LEU A 208 -11.51 -21.79 -11.82
N GLU A 209 -12.73 -22.28 -11.52
CA GLU A 209 -13.39 -23.30 -12.32
C GLU A 209 -13.98 -22.73 -13.63
N LYS A 210 -14.10 -21.42 -13.72
CA LYS A 210 -14.60 -20.70 -14.90
C LYS A 210 -13.46 -19.97 -15.62
N PRO A 211 -13.62 -19.61 -16.91
CA PRO A 211 -12.69 -18.73 -17.59
C PRO A 211 -12.53 -17.40 -16.83
N VAL A 212 -11.30 -16.96 -16.69
CA VAL A 212 -10.93 -15.65 -16.14
C VAL A 212 -10.65 -14.71 -17.30
N THR A 213 -11.23 -13.53 -17.26
CA THR A 213 -10.92 -12.45 -18.21
C THR A 213 -9.93 -11.48 -17.58
N ILE A 214 -8.85 -11.13 -18.29
CA ILE A 214 -7.93 -10.07 -17.88
C ILE A 214 -7.91 -8.98 -18.95
N GLN A 215 -8.12 -7.75 -18.52
CA GLN A 215 -8.05 -6.56 -19.37
C GLN A 215 -6.91 -5.66 -18.90
N LEU A 216 -6.12 -5.16 -19.85
CA LEU A 216 -5.11 -4.12 -19.63
C LEU A 216 -5.49 -2.90 -20.45
N ASN A 217 -5.67 -1.74 -19.78
CA ASN A 217 -6.09 -0.49 -20.42
C ASN A 217 -7.32 -0.68 -21.32
N ASN A 218 -8.37 -1.31 -20.78
CA ASN A 218 -9.62 -1.65 -21.46
C ASN A 218 -9.51 -2.63 -22.65
N LYS A 219 -8.33 -3.19 -22.91
CA LYS A 219 -8.13 -4.21 -23.93
C LYS A 219 -8.06 -5.58 -23.29
N GLU A 220 -8.91 -6.51 -23.76
CA GLU A 220 -8.82 -7.91 -23.33
C GLU A 220 -7.51 -8.53 -23.82
N ILE A 221 -6.73 -9.08 -22.88
CA ILE A 221 -5.43 -9.72 -23.15
C ILE A 221 -5.42 -11.20 -22.79
N TYR A 222 -6.43 -11.68 -22.04
CA TYR A 222 -6.55 -13.07 -21.62
C TYR A 222 -8.01 -13.41 -21.33
N GLN A 223 -8.47 -14.59 -21.80
CA GLN A 223 -9.79 -15.13 -21.50
C GLN A 223 -9.75 -16.66 -21.56
N GLN A 224 -9.29 -17.29 -20.49
CA GLN A 224 -9.15 -18.75 -20.41
C GLN A 224 -9.29 -19.24 -18.98
N LYS A 225 -9.45 -20.55 -18.81
CA LYS A 225 -9.40 -21.20 -17.49
C LYS A 225 -7.95 -21.17 -16.96
N VAL A 226 -7.76 -20.72 -15.73
CA VAL A 226 -6.45 -20.65 -15.07
C VAL A 226 -6.18 -21.94 -14.34
N ALA A 227 -5.04 -22.56 -14.60
CA ALA A 227 -4.60 -23.74 -13.87
C ALA A 227 -4.00 -23.35 -12.50
N ARG A 228 -4.40 -24.07 -11.45
CA ARG A 228 -3.78 -23.91 -10.12
C ARG A 228 -2.34 -24.40 -10.17
N ASN A 229 -1.44 -23.63 -9.59
CA ASN A 229 -0.01 -23.87 -9.66
C ASN A 229 0.65 -23.66 -8.26
N LEU A 230 1.33 -24.69 -7.75
CA LEU A 230 2.04 -24.61 -6.46
C LEU A 230 3.15 -23.57 -6.44
N ALA A 231 3.82 -23.32 -7.57
CA ALA A 231 4.84 -22.27 -7.63
C ALA A 231 4.22 -20.88 -7.46
N ALA A 232 3.03 -20.63 -8.02
CA ALA A 232 2.28 -19.39 -7.78
C ALA A 232 1.92 -19.22 -6.30
N PHE A 233 1.51 -20.28 -5.62
CA PHE A 233 1.22 -20.27 -4.19
C PHE A 233 2.47 -19.90 -3.36
N ALA A 234 3.63 -20.47 -3.66
CA ALA A 234 4.88 -20.15 -2.96
C ALA A 234 5.33 -18.70 -3.13
N HIS A 235 4.93 -18.02 -4.20
CA HIS A 235 5.22 -16.60 -4.43
C HIS A 235 4.24 -15.65 -3.71
N SER A 236 3.07 -16.13 -3.31
CA SER A 236 2.03 -15.31 -2.63
C SER A 236 2.22 -15.22 -1.10
N ILE A 237 3.14 -15.98 -0.52
CA ILE A 237 3.55 -15.97 0.89
C ILE A 237 4.78 -15.07 1.04
#